data_026e7e6ebbb6ce96d6c894c1fca16acd
#
_entry.id   026e7e6ebbb6ce96d6c894c1fca16acd
#
_cell.length_a   1.000
_cell.length_b   1.000
_cell.length_c   1.000
_cell.angle_alpha   90.00
_cell.angle_beta   90.00
_cell.angle_gamma   90.00
#
_symmetry.space_group_name_H-M   'P 1'
#
loop_
_entity.id
_entity.type
_entity.pdbx_description
1 polymer ?
#
loop_
_entity_poly.entity_id
_entity_poly.type
_entity_poly.pdbx_seq_one_letter_code
_entity_poly.pdbx_strand_id
1 'polypeptide(L)'
;MRRAVITGFGIISSIGNNKEEVLASLKEGKSGIEVVPEFVEMNMRSHVAGTIKLNPSEHIDRKVFRFMGDAAAYAYLSMREAIEDAGLTEDQVSNDRTGLVIGAGTGSAHNQLVACDAVRGPRGIKAIGPYAVTKTMASSVSACLATPYKIRGVNYSMSSACATSAHCIGHAVELIQLGKQDVVFAGGAEELSWECATEFDAMGAVSTKYNETPEKASRAYDANRDGFVIAGGGAVVVVEELEHALARGAKIYAEIVGYGATSDGYDMVVPSGEGAERCMKQAMATVDTPIDYINVHGTSTPVGDVKELGAIKNVFGDKIPAISSTKSMTGHSLGAAGAHEAIYTLLMLDNDFIAPSINIETLDEAAEGCNIVTKTKENAGLQTVMSNSFGFGGTNATLIFKRYNG
;
A
#
# COMPACT_ATOMS: atom_id res chain seq x y z
N MET A 1 1.24 -25.76 -11.10
CA MET A 1 0.88 -24.33 -11.26
C MET A 1 2.18 -23.55 -11.35
N ARG A 2 2.26 -22.53 -12.19
CA ARG A 2 3.48 -21.68 -12.28
C ARG A 2 3.67 -20.92 -10.97
N ARG A 3 4.90 -20.74 -10.56
CA ARG A 3 5.25 -20.06 -9.29
C ARG A 3 5.51 -18.58 -9.57
N ALA A 4 5.07 -17.72 -8.66
CA ALA A 4 5.24 -16.27 -8.76
C ALA A 4 6.22 -15.77 -7.69
N VAL A 5 7.21 -15.00 -8.11
CA VAL A 5 8.25 -14.43 -7.24
C VAL A 5 8.31 -12.91 -7.37
N ILE A 6 8.86 -12.24 -6.37
CA ILE A 6 9.17 -10.81 -6.42
C ILE A 6 10.64 -10.65 -6.78
N THR A 7 10.89 -9.97 -7.89
CA THR A 7 12.25 -9.74 -8.40
C THR A 7 12.71 -8.28 -8.29
N GLY A 8 11.81 -7.38 -7.99
CA GLY A 8 12.15 -5.98 -7.76
C GLY A 8 10.96 -5.20 -7.22
N PHE A 9 11.23 -4.04 -6.68
CA PHE A 9 10.20 -3.10 -6.23
C PHE A 9 10.71 -1.67 -6.18
N GLY A 10 9.77 -0.72 -6.18
CA GLY A 10 10.04 0.69 -5.98
C GLY A 10 8.94 1.34 -5.16
N ILE A 11 9.30 2.37 -4.41
CA ILE A 11 8.43 2.94 -3.39
C ILE A 11 8.66 4.44 -3.18
N ILE A 12 7.54 5.16 -3.03
CA ILE A 12 7.48 6.53 -2.52
C ILE A 12 6.47 6.54 -1.39
N SER A 13 6.91 6.84 -0.19
CA SER A 13 6.07 6.88 1.00
C SER A 13 6.43 8.04 1.90
N SER A 14 5.64 8.28 2.93
CA SER A 14 5.88 9.33 3.94
C SER A 14 7.19 9.15 4.72
N ILE A 15 7.76 7.94 4.73
CA ILE A 15 9.01 7.62 5.44
C ILE A 15 10.22 7.46 4.52
N GLY A 16 10.09 7.71 3.23
CA GLY A 16 11.19 7.69 2.27
C GLY A 16 10.72 7.70 0.81
N ASN A 17 11.57 8.18 -0.08
CA ASN A 17 11.30 8.32 -1.51
C ASN A 17 11.97 7.22 -2.36
N ASN A 18 12.57 6.24 -1.72
CA ASN A 18 13.20 5.06 -2.31
C ASN A 18 13.33 3.96 -1.24
N LYS A 19 13.72 2.77 -1.66
CA LYS A 19 13.83 1.61 -0.77
C LYS A 19 14.86 1.77 0.34
N GLU A 20 15.98 2.46 0.08
CA GLU A 20 17.05 2.69 1.06
C GLU A 20 16.59 3.60 2.20
N GLU A 21 15.94 4.72 1.87
CA GLU A 21 15.40 5.65 2.86
C GLU A 21 14.28 4.99 3.69
N VAL A 22 13.41 4.23 3.02
CA VAL A 22 12.33 3.48 3.67
C VAL A 22 12.89 2.42 4.63
N LEU A 23 13.89 1.66 4.21
CA LEU A 23 14.55 0.66 5.05
C LEU A 23 15.16 1.30 6.32
N ALA A 24 15.86 2.41 6.16
CA ALA A 24 16.44 3.15 7.29
C ALA A 24 15.36 3.61 8.26
N SER A 25 14.29 4.22 7.75
CA SER A 25 13.18 4.71 8.57
C SER A 25 12.44 3.59 9.31
N LEU A 26 12.22 2.43 8.66
CA LEU A 26 11.62 1.25 9.29
C LEU A 26 12.47 0.73 10.45
N LYS A 27 13.78 0.66 10.29
CA LYS A 27 14.72 0.22 11.35
C LYS A 27 14.77 1.19 12.52
N GLU A 28 14.72 2.50 12.25
CA GLU A 28 14.71 3.53 13.27
C GLU A 28 13.36 3.66 14.00
N GLY A 29 12.27 3.17 13.42
CA GLY A 29 10.92 3.46 13.91
C GLY A 29 10.53 4.92 13.70
N LYS A 30 10.97 5.53 12.59
CA LYS A 30 10.81 6.96 12.31
C LYS A 30 9.41 7.27 11.77
N SER A 31 8.73 8.25 12.39
CA SER A 31 7.46 8.76 11.89
C SER A 31 7.64 9.68 10.68
N GLY A 32 6.80 9.48 9.64
CA GLY A 32 6.67 10.40 8.50
C GLY A 32 5.44 11.31 8.59
N ILE A 33 4.78 11.35 9.75
CA ILE A 33 3.56 12.12 9.97
C ILE A 33 3.92 13.53 10.48
N GLU A 34 3.31 14.53 9.86
CA GLU A 34 3.52 15.94 10.19
C GLU A 34 2.23 16.75 10.03
N VAL A 35 2.27 18.00 10.49
CA VAL A 35 1.19 18.96 10.27
C VAL A 35 1.16 19.39 8.79
N VAL A 36 -0.04 19.38 8.21
CA VAL A 36 -0.29 19.86 6.85
C VAL A 36 -0.92 21.26 6.93
N PRO A 37 -0.19 22.33 6.55
CA PRO A 37 -0.70 23.70 6.65
C PRO A 37 -2.03 23.90 5.91
N GLU A 38 -2.20 23.27 4.75
CA GLU A 38 -3.42 23.36 3.95
C GLU A 38 -4.64 22.80 4.70
N PHE A 39 -4.48 21.73 5.49
CA PHE A 39 -5.58 21.18 6.30
C PHE A 39 -6.03 22.16 7.38
N VAL A 40 -5.09 22.92 7.96
CA VAL A 40 -5.38 23.99 8.91
C VAL A 40 -6.12 25.14 8.22
N GLU A 41 -5.67 25.56 7.03
CA GLU A 41 -6.31 26.62 6.23
C GLU A 41 -7.75 26.25 5.82
N MET A 42 -8.00 24.97 5.54
CA MET A 42 -9.32 24.44 5.22
C MET A 42 -10.22 24.20 6.45
N ASN A 43 -9.75 24.58 7.66
CA ASN A 43 -10.46 24.39 8.93
C ASN A 43 -10.87 22.93 9.20
N MET A 44 -10.06 21.97 8.78
CA MET A 44 -10.27 20.57 9.09
C MET A 44 -10.05 20.30 10.58
N ARG A 45 -10.68 19.26 11.11
CA ARG A 45 -10.47 18.82 12.50
C ARG A 45 -9.12 18.12 12.67
N SER A 46 -8.73 17.31 11.68
CA SER A 46 -7.41 16.69 11.61
C SER A 46 -6.45 17.59 10.84
N HIS A 47 -5.32 17.91 11.43
CA HIS A 47 -4.29 18.75 10.81
C HIS A 47 -3.09 17.93 10.30
N VAL A 48 -3.10 16.61 10.46
CA VAL A 48 -1.91 15.77 10.29
C VAL A 48 -2.07 14.77 9.15
N ALA A 49 -0.96 14.49 8.47
CA ALA A 49 -0.89 13.44 7.46
C ALA A 49 0.53 12.88 7.30
N GLY A 50 0.62 11.69 6.72
CA GLY A 50 1.88 11.14 6.21
C GLY A 50 2.20 11.76 4.85
N THR A 51 3.03 12.80 4.84
CA THR A 51 3.31 13.62 3.66
C THR A 51 4.44 13.07 2.82
N ILE A 52 4.41 13.31 1.51
CA ILE A 52 5.48 12.93 0.58
C ILE A 52 6.47 14.10 0.45
N LYS A 53 7.76 13.80 0.66
CA LYS A 53 8.86 14.79 0.63
C LYS A 53 9.50 14.92 -0.75
N LEU A 54 8.73 14.71 -1.80
CA LEU A 54 9.21 14.74 -3.18
C LEU A 54 8.22 15.50 -4.05
N ASN A 55 8.76 16.38 -4.91
CA ASN A 55 7.97 17.02 -5.97
C ASN A 55 8.12 16.22 -7.27
N PRO A 56 7.10 15.46 -7.70
CA PRO A 56 7.22 14.61 -8.88
C PRO A 56 7.57 15.36 -10.17
N SER A 57 7.17 16.63 -10.29
CA SER A 57 7.42 17.45 -11.49
C SER A 57 8.91 17.71 -11.76
N GLU A 58 9.76 17.57 -10.75
CA GLU A 58 11.21 17.72 -10.86
C GLU A 58 11.91 16.45 -11.35
N HIS A 59 11.21 15.30 -11.31
CA HIS A 59 11.76 13.98 -11.57
C HIS A 59 11.16 13.27 -12.80
N ILE A 60 10.11 13.86 -13.40
CA ILE A 60 9.40 13.29 -14.56
C ILE A 60 9.44 14.30 -15.72
N ASP A 61 9.77 13.81 -16.93
CA ASP A 61 9.73 14.65 -18.13
C ASP A 61 8.37 15.35 -18.26
N ARG A 62 8.38 16.67 -18.52
CA ARG A 62 7.19 17.51 -18.61
C ARG A 62 6.14 16.98 -19.62
N LYS A 63 6.57 16.35 -20.71
CA LYS A 63 5.66 15.80 -21.74
C LYS A 63 4.93 14.56 -21.24
N VAL A 64 5.50 13.85 -20.27
CA VAL A 64 4.88 12.70 -19.59
C VAL A 64 4.03 13.19 -18.42
N PHE A 65 4.59 14.01 -17.55
CA PHE A 65 3.95 14.51 -16.32
C PHE A 65 2.63 15.25 -16.56
N ARG A 66 2.48 15.96 -17.68
CA ARG A 66 1.26 16.74 -18.00
C ARG A 66 -0.05 15.93 -18.00
N PHE A 67 0.03 14.61 -18.15
CA PHE A 67 -1.12 13.71 -18.13
C PHE A 67 -1.47 13.16 -16.73
N MET A 68 -0.59 13.38 -15.75
CA MET A 68 -0.62 12.73 -14.44
C MET A 68 -1.25 13.64 -13.38
N GLY A 69 -2.05 13.05 -12.48
CA GLY A 69 -2.22 13.51 -11.12
C GLY A 69 -1.12 12.91 -10.23
N ASP A 70 -1.06 13.30 -8.96
CA ASP A 70 0.03 12.92 -8.06
C ASP A 70 0.12 11.41 -7.84
N ALA A 71 -1.01 10.71 -7.70
CA ALA A 71 -1.02 9.25 -7.58
C ALA A 71 -0.31 8.58 -8.77
N ALA A 72 -0.64 8.99 -10.01
CA ALA A 72 -0.01 8.45 -11.21
C ALA A 72 1.49 8.79 -11.27
N ALA A 73 1.87 9.96 -10.80
CA ALA A 73 3.26 10.39 -10.75
C ALA A 73 4.09 9.60 -9.73
N TYR A 74 3.55 9.35 -8.54
CA TYR A 74 4.19 8.48 -7.55
C TYR A 74 4.34 7.04 -8.07
N ALA A 75 3.29 6.50 -8.69
CA ALA A 75 3.37 5.17 -9.30
C ALA A 75 4.41 5.10 -10.43
N TYR A 76 4.51 6.15 -11.26
CA TYR A 76 5.51 6.23 -12.33
C TYR A 76 6.94 6.17 -11.80
N LEU A 77 7.23 6.94 -10.75
CA LEU A 77 8.55 6.95 -10.12
C LEU A 77 8.86 5.63 -9.42
N SER A 78 7.87 5.06 -8.73
CA SER A 78 8.00 3.74 -8.10
C SER A 78 8.22 2.62 -9.13
N MET A 79 7.54 2.68 -10.29
CA MET A 79 7.77 1.71 -11.37
C MET A 79 9.18 1.85 -11.97
N ARG A 80 9.70 3.08 -12.10
CA ARG A 80 11.08 3.30 -12.55
C ARG A 80 12.08 2.61 -11.62
N GLU A 81 11.96 2.83 -10.32
CA GLU A 81 12.80 2.16 -9.32
C GLU A 81 12.64 0.64 -9.37
N ALA A 82 11.40 0.14 -9.51
CA ALA A 82 11.14 -1.30 -9.61
C ALA A 82 11.79 -1.96 -10.83
N ILE A 83 11.80 -1.28 -11.99
CA ILE A 83 12.47 -1.74 -13.20
C ILE A 83 13.99 -1.81 -12.98
N GLU A 84 14.56 -0.76 -12.39
CA GLU A 84 15.99 -0.68 -12.07
C GLU A 84 16.40 -1.75 -11.05
N ASP A 85 15.63 -1.91 -9.98
CA ASP A 85 15.87 -2.90 -8.93
C ASP A 85 15.75 -4.35 -9.44
N ALA A 86 14.79 -4.62 -10.33
CA ALA A 86 14.65 -5.92 -10.97
C ALA A 86 15.71 -6.20 -12.05
N GLY A 87 16.44 -5.20 -12.50
CA GLY A 87 17.39 -5.31 -13.59
C GLY A 87 16.74 -5.67 -14.93
N LEU A 88 15.51 -5.21 -15.18
CA LEU A 88 14.78 -5.49 -16.42
C LEU A 88 15.24 -4.59 -17.56
N THR A 89 15.48 -5.18 -18.73
CA THR A 89 15.78 -4.46 -19.96
C THR A 89 14.52 -3.89 -20.63
N GLU A 90 14.69 -2.94 -21.56
CA GLU A 90 13.55 -2.37 -22.30
C GLU A 90 12.70 -3.45 -22.99
N ASP A 91 13.32 -4.46 -23.58
CA ASP A 91 12.62 -5.57 -24.28
C ASP A 91 11.86 -6.46 -23.29
N GLN A 92 12.36 -6.61 -22.07
CA GLN A 92 11.67 -7.34 -20.99
C GLN A 92 10.49 -6.56 -20.42
N VAL A 93 10.56 -5.23 -20.42
CA VAL A 93 9.46 -4.36 -20.02
C VAL A 93 8.41 -4.22 -21.12
N SER A 94 8.82 -4.05 -22.38
CA SER A 94 7.94 -3.77 -23.52
C SER A 94 7.77 -4.98 -24.45
N ASN A 95 6.96 -5.93 -24.02
CA ASN A 95 6.57 -7.10 -24.82
C ASN A 95 5.17 -7.60 -24.43
N ASP A 96 4.61 -8.53 -25.20
CA ASP A 96 3.23 -9.02 -25.02
C ASP A 96 3.05 -9.90 -23.75
N ARG A 97 4.16 -10.29 -23.10
CA ARG A 97 4.18 -11.13 -21.90
C ARG A 97 4.42 -10.32 -20.62
N THR A 98 4.58 -8.99 -20.74
CA THR A 98 4.75 -8.08 -19.59
C THR A 98 3.52 -7.20 -19.45
N GLY A 99 2.85 -7.31 -18.30
CA GLY A 99 1.61 -6.61 -17.97
C GLY A 99 1.75 -5.60 -16.84
N LEU A 100 0.67 -4.88 -16.59
CA LEU A 100 0.55 -3.82 -15.59
C LEU A 100 -0.83 -3.89 -14.91
N VAL A 101 -0.86 -4.05 -13.59
CA VAL A 101 -2.06 -4.02 -12.76
C VAL A 101 -1.81 -3.11 -11.57
N ILE A 102 -2.19 -1.86 -11.66
CA ILE A 102 -1.94 -0.84 -10.64
C ILE A 102 -3.19 -0.01 -10.41
N GLY A 103 -3.60 0.15 -9.15
CA GLY A 103 -4.82 0.85 -8.79
C GLY A 103 -4.62 2.03 -7.84
N ALA A 104 -5.73 2.70 -7.58
CA ALA A 104 -5.86 3.72 -6.55
C ALA A 104 -7.20 3.50 -5.82
N GLY A 105 -7.26 3.86 -4.56
CA GLY A 105 -8.49 3.77 -3.76
C GLY A 105 -9.48 4.84 -4.17
N THR A 106 -8.98 6.04 -4.47
CA THR A 106 -9.73 7.18 -4.97
C THR A 106 -9.20 7.63 -6.33
N GLY A 107 -9.98 8.40 -7.07
CA GLY A 107 -9.46 9.15 -8.21
C GLY A 107 -8.74 10.42 -7.74
N SER A 108 -8.29 11.26 -8.67
CA SER A 108 -7.74 12.57 -8.31
C SER A 108 -8.84 13.58 -7.96
N ALA A 109 -9.19 13.66 -6.69
CA ALA A 109 -10.19 14.61 -6.18
C ALA A 109 -9.74 16.06 -6.42
N HIS A 110 -8.46 16.35 -6.20
CA HIS A 110 -7.86 17.66 -6.48
C HIS A 110 -8.06 18.09 -7.94
N ASN A 111 -7.61 17.27 -8.91
CA ASN A 111 -7.74 17.63 -10.33
C ASN A 111 -9.21 17.69 -10.79
N GLN A 112 -10.12 16.92 -10.18
CA GLN A 112 -11.55 17.01 -10.43
C GLN A 112 -12.11 18.36 -9.98
N LEU A 113 -11.76 18.81 -8.76
CA LEU A 113 -12.17 20.11 -8.23
C LEU A 113 -11.61 21.26 -9.09
N VAL A 114 -10.33 21.22 -9.42
CA VAL A 114 -9.67 22.23 -10.30
C VAL A 114 -10.41 22.35 -11.65
N ALA A 115 -10.82 21.22 -12.25
CA ALA A 115 -11.58 21.23 -13.49
C ALA A 115 -12.99 21.84 -13.32
N CYS A 116 -13.67 21.52 -12.21
CA CYS A 116 -15.00 22.08 -11.89
C CYS A 116 -14.94 23.59 -11.66
N ASP A 117 -13.95 24.07 -10.92
CA ASP A 117 -13.78 25.49 -10.63
C ASP A 117 -13.34 26.29 -11.87
N ALA A 118 -12.50 25.70 -12.71
CA ALA A 118 -12.13 26.28 -13.99
C ALA A 118 -13.36 26.53 -14.88
N VAL A 119 -14.29 25.59 -14.94
CA VAL A 119 -15.55 25.73 -15.72
C VAL A 119 -16.46 26.81 -15.15
N ARG A 120 -16.52 26.96 -13.82
CA ARG A 120 -17.32 28.01 -13.15
C ARG A 120 -16.75 29.42 -13.34
N GLY A 121 -15.46 29.52 -13.69
CA GLY A 121 -14.78 30.78 -13.92
C GLY A 121 -15.14 31.44 -15.26
N PRO A 122 -14.66 32.67 -15.52
CA PRO A 122 -15.08 33.50 -16.66
C PRO A 122 -14.70 32.92 -18.03
N ARG A 123 -13.71 32.04 -18.11
CA ARG A 123 -13.30 31.38 -19.36
C ARG A 123 -14.07 30.09 -19.67
N GLY A 124 -14.85 29.59 -18.71
CA GLY A 124 -15.62 28.36 -18.85
C GLY A 124 -14.76 27.15 -19.22
N ILE A 125 -15.28 26.26 -20.05
CA ILE A 125 -14.61 25.03 -20.48
C ILE A 125 -13.21 25.25 -21.10
N LYS A 126 -12.97 26.40 -21.69
CA LYS A 126 -11.64 26.73 -22.26
C LYS A 126 -10.53 26.83 -21.21
N ALA A 127 -10.86 26.93 -19.93
CA ALA A 127 -9.90 27.02 -18.84
C ALA A 127 -9.39 25.64 -18.36
N ILE A 128 -10.11 24.54 -18.63
CA ILE A 128 -9.77 23.19 -18.16
C ILE A 128 -8.49 22.67 -18.82
N GLY A 129 -8.32 22.93 -20.13
CA GLY A 129 -7.24 22.36 -20.93
C GLY A 129 -7.50 20.89 -21.33
N PRO A 130 -6.57 20.27 -22.11
CA PRO A 130 -6.82 19.00 -22.77
C PRO A 130 -6.47 17.76 -21.92
N TYR A 131 -5.93 17.92 -20.72
CA TYR A 131 -5.35 16.81 -19.93
C TYR A 131 -6.19 16.41 -18.70
N ALA A 132 -7.30 17.07 -18.43
CA ALA A 132 -8.08 16.81 -17.22
C ALA A 132 -8.60 15.36 -17.15
N VAL A 133 -9.10 14.83 -18.28
CA VAL A 133 -9.62 13.45 -18.32
C VAL A 133 -8.56 12.42 -17.92
N THR A 134 -7.35 12.51 -18.45
CA THR A 134 -6.28 11.56 -18.13
C THR A 134 -5.82 11.65 -16.67
N LYS A 135 -5.95 12.81 -16.03
CA LYS A 135 -5.64 13.00 -14.63
C LYS A 135 -6.70 12.44 -13.69
N THR A 136 -7.98 12.43 -14.12
CA THR A 136 -9.12 12.14 -13.24
C THR A 136 -9.80 10.80 -13.52
N MET A 137 -9.54 10.15 -14.67
CA MET A 137 -10.15 8.86 -14.99
C MET A 137 -9.71 7.78 -13.99
N ALA A 138 -10.60 6.85 -13.66
CA ALA A 138 -10.35 5.78 -12.67
C ALA A 138 -9.12 4.92 -13.02
N SER A 139 -8.77 4.81 -14.30
CA SER A 139 -7.59 4.09 -14.78
C SER A 139 -6.35 4.98 -14.94
N SER A 140 -6.34 6.20 -14.40
CA SER A 140 -5.24 7.15 -14.57
C SER A 140 -3.89 6.54 -14.20
N VAL A 141 -3.82 5.84 -13.07
CA VAL A 141 -2.57 5.28 -12.55
C VAL A 141 -1.96 4.28 -13.54
N SER A 142 -2.75 3.33 -14.05
CA SER A 142 -2.22 2.34 -15.02
C SER A 142 -1.96 2.94 -16.40
N ALA A 143 -2.86 3.77 -16.91
CA ALA A 143 -2.74 4.37 -18.24
C ALA A 143 -1.52 5.30 -18.36
N CYS A 144 -1.24 6.11 -17.32
CA CYS A 144 -0.11 7.02 -17.30
C CYS A 144 1.25 6.30 -17.21
N LEU A 145 1.28 5.03 -16.81
CA LEU A 145 2.48 4.19 -16.81
C LEU A 145 2.62 3.40 -18.11
N ALA A 146 1.52 2.80 -18.58
CA ALA A 146 1.55 1.94 -19.75
C ALA A 146 2.13 2.61 -21.00
N THR A 147 1.80 3.87 -21.25
CA THR A 147 2.25 4.58 -22.45
C THR A 147 3.75 4.90 -22.43
N PRO A 148 4.33 5.55 -21.40
CA PRO A 148 5.75 5.86 -21.40
C PRO A 148 6.65 4.63 -21.31
N TYR A 149 6.23 3.59 -20.58
CA TYR A 149 6.97 2.31 -20.50
C TYR A 149 6.65 1.34 -21.62
N LYS A 150 5.73 1.69 -22.54
CA LYS A 150 5.33 0.89 -23.71
C LYS A 150 4.88 -0.52 -23.31
N ILE A 151 4.10 -0.64 -22.24
CA ILE A 151 3.54 -1.92 -21.79
C ILE A 151 2.60 -2.45 -22.87
N ARG A 152 2.76 -3.72 -23.24
CA ARG A 152 2.02 -4.37 -24.34
C ARG A 152 1.18 -5.57 -23.90
N GLY A 153 1.43 -6.12 -22.70
CA GLY A 153 0.57 -7.10 -22.08
C GLY A 153 -0.71 -6.49 -21.49
N VAL A 154 -1.28 -7.13 -20.48
CA VAL A 154 -2.48 -6.59 -19.81
C VAL A 154 -2.19 -5.22 -19.19
N ASN A 155 -3.18 -4.32 -19.25
CA ASN A 155 -3.07 -2.98 -18.65
C ASN A 155 -4.45 -2.52 -18.17
N TYR A 156 -4.63 -2.49 -16.86
CA TYR A 156 -5.84 -1.95 -16.23
C TYR A 156 -5.60 -1.60 -14.75
N SER A 157 -6.47 -0.74 -14.22
CA SER A 157 -6.53 -0.44 -12.80
C SER A 157 -7.65 -1.24 -12.14
N MET A 158 -7.41 -1.65 -10.90
CA MET A 158 -8.42 -2.16 -9.98
C MET A 158 -8.60 -1.16 -8.84
N SER A 159 -9.77 -1.14 -8.20
CA SER A 159 -10.02 -0.36 -7.01
C SER A 159 -10.86 -1.18 -6.02
N SER A 160 -10.39 -1.27 -4.79
CA SER A 160 -11.02 -1.94 -3.67
C SER A 160 -10.67 -1.25 -2.36
N ALA A 161 -10.83 0.08 -2.34
CA ALA A 161 -10.51 0.94 -1.21
C ALA A 161 -9.09 0.65 -0.66
N CYS A 162 -8.96 0.44 0.66
CA CYS A 162 -7.66 0.21 1.31
C CYS A 162 -7.00 -1.14 0.94
N ALA A 163 -7.72 -2.06 0.30
CA ALA A 163 -7.18 -3.34 -0.16
C ALA A 163 -6.71 -3.32 -1.63
N THR A 164 -6.87 -2.20 -2.33
CA THR A 164 -6.63 -2.04 -3.77
C THR A 164 -5.31 -2.65 -4.24
N SER A 165 -4.20 -2.18 -3.71
CA SER A 165 -2.88 -2.60 -4.21
C SER A 165 -2.49 -4.01 -3.78
N ALA A 166 -3.02 -4.50 -2.66
CA ALA A 166 -2.87 -5.92 -2.29
C ALA A 166 -3.62 -6.83 -3.26
N HIS A 167 -4.83 -6.47 -3.67
CA HIS A 167 -5.57 -7.18 -4.72
C HIS A 167 -4.86 -7.10 -6.07
N CYS A 168 -4.27 -5.96 -6.44
CA CYS A 168 -3.47 -5.84 -7.66
C CYS A 168 -2.29 -6.83 -7.67
N ILE A 169 -1.57 -6.97 -6.53
CA ILE A 169 -0.47 -7.94 -6.40
C ILE A 169 -1.01 -9.38 -6.48
N GLY A 170 -2.09 -9.69 -5.75
CA GLY A 170 -2.70 -11.02 -5.78
C GLY A 170 -3.19 -11.40 -7.18
N HIS A 171 -3.84 -10.48 -7.88
CA HIS A 171 -4.27 -10.71 -9.26
C HIS A 171 -3.09 -10.88 -10.24
N ALA A 172 -1.98 -10.17 -10.03
CA ALA A 172 -0.75 -10.41 -10.80
C ALA A 172 -0.25 -11.84 -10.63
N VAL A 173 -0.30 -12.39 -9.39
CA VAL A 173 0.03 -13.80 -9.13
C VAL A 173 -0.88 -14.72 -9.94
N GLU A 174 -2.19 -14.48 -9.98
CA GLU A 174 -3.15 -15.27 -10.75
C GLU A 174 -2.85 -15.22 -12.25
N LEU A 175 -2.48 -14.04 -12.79
CA LEU A 175 -2.07 -13.91 -14.21
C LEU A 175 -0.83 -14.72 -14.54
N ILE A 176 0.16 -14.77 -13.65
CA ILE A 176 1.36 -15.60 -13.78
C ILE A 176 0.98 -17.09 -13.72
N GLN A 177 0.21 -17.49 -12.70
CA GLN A 177 -0.20 -18.88 -12.49
C GLN A 177 -1.01 -19.43 -13.64
N LEU A 178 -1.87 -18.62 -14.26
CA LEU A 178 -2.66 -18.96 -15.45
C LEU A 178 -1.85 -18.91 -16.75
N GLY A 179 -0.57 -18.54 -16.70
CA GLY A 179 0.30 -18.45 -17.86
C GLY A 179 -0.03 -17.31 -18.83
N LYS A 180 -0.79 -16.30 -18.39
CA LYS A 180 -1.18 -15.16 -19.24
C LYS A 180 -0.06 -14.14 -19.40
N GLN A 181 0.74 -13.94 -18.34
CA GLN A 181 1.91 -13.07 -18.35
C GLN A 181 3.11 -13.79 -17.74
N ASP A 182 4.32 -13.30 -18.00
CA ASP A 182 5.58 -13.76 -17.38
C ASP A 182 6.11 -12.73 -16.39
N VAL A 183 5.80 -11.46 -16.63
CA VAL A 183 6.12 -10.32 -15.72
C VAL A 183 4.89 -9.46 -15.58
N VAL A 184 4.57 -9.04 -14.36
CA VAL A 184 3.50 -8.08 -14.08
C VAL A 184 4.00 -7.03 -13.08
N PHE A 185 3.97 -5.77 -13.47
CA PHE A 185 4.11 -4.65 -12.55
C PHE A 185 2.80 -4.49 -11.80
N ALA A 186 2.82 -4.67 -10.49
CA ALA A 186 1.63 -4.65 -9.67
C ALA A 186 1.79 -3.73 -8.45
N GLY A 187 0.73 -3.09 -8.03
CA GLY A 187 0.77 -2.22 -6.87
C GLY A 187 -0.33 -1.17 -6.85
N GLY A 188 -0.02 -0.02 -6.30
CA GLY A 188 -0.98 1.08 -6.23
C GLY A 188 -0.35 2.40 -5.82
N ALA A 189 -1.15 3.45 -5.96
CA ALA A 189 -0.77 4.77 -5.55
C ALA A 189 -1.99 5.56 -5.06
N GLU A 190 -1.74 6.58 -4.25
CA GLU A 190 -2.79 7.47 -3.76
C GLU A 190 -2.26 8.90 -3.66
N GLU A 191 -3.03 9.87 -4.11
CA GLU A 191 -2.71 11.27 -3.85
C GLU A 191 -3.08 11.63 -2.40
N LEU A 192 -2.31 12.54 -1.81
CA LEU A 192 -2.67 13.19 -0.56
C LEU A 192 -3.19 14.58 -0.89
N SER A 193 -4.48 14.81 -0.73
CA SER A 193 -5.12 16.09 -0.98
C SER A 193 -6.13 16.42 0.11
N TRP A 194 -6.35 17.70 0.38
CA TRP A 194 -7.34 18.12 1.37
C TRP A 194 -8.76 17.74 0.93
N GLU A 195 -9.04 17.72 -0.37
CA GLU A 195 -10.33 17.34 -0.93
C GLU A 195 -10.73 15.91 -0.54
N CYS A 196 -9.79 14.97 -0.67
CA CYS A 196 -10.01 13.60 -0.25
C CYS A 196 -10.01 13.48 1.29
N ALA A 197 -9.06 14.14 1.97
CA ALA A 197 -8.92 14.06 3.42
C ALA A 197 -10.15 14.59 4.16
N THR A 198 -10.80 15.63 3.65
CA THR A 198 -11.99 16.25 4.26
C THR A 198 -13.19 15.29 4.31
N GLU A 199 -13.29 14.33 3.39
CA GLU A 199 -14.36 13.33 3.39
C GLU A 199 -14.23 12.39 4.59
N PHE A 200 -13.02 11.95 4.90
CA PHE A 200 -12.72 11.13 6.08
C PHE A 200 -12.81 11.93 7.38
N ASP A 201 -12.44 13.20 7.35
CA ASP A 201 -12.60 14.10 8.50
C ASP A 201 -14.08 14.33 8.84
N ALA A 202 -14.92 14.55 7.82
CA ALA A 202 -16.37 14.68 7.98
C ALA A 202 -17.00 13.39 8.54
N MET A 203 -16.50 12.23 8.15
CA MET A 203 -16.93 10.93 8.66
C MET A 203 -16.51 10.71 10.14
N GLY A 204 -15.52 11.44 10.64
CA GLY A 204 -14.97 11.24 11.98
C GLY A 204 -14.03 10.03 12.08
N ALA A 205 -13.43 9.62 10.97
CA ALA A 205 -12.58 8.44 10.92
C ALA A 205 -11.09 8.73 11.20
N VAL A 206 -10.69 10.01 11.11
CA VAL A 206 -9.28 10.43 11.27
C VAL A 206 -8.96 10.92 12.68
N SER A 207 -7.68 10.81 13.06
CA SER A 207 -7.18 11.31 14.35
C SER A 207 -7.24 12.84 14.41
N THR A 208 -7.74 13.36 15.53
CA THR A 208 -7.88 14.82 15.78
C THR A 208 -7.27 15.29 17.10
N LYS A 209 -6.91 14.36 17.99
CA LYS A 209 -6.37 14.69 19.32
C LYS A 209 -4.89 15.04 19.35
N TYR A 210 -4.17 14.72 18.25
CA TYR A 210 -2.71 14.79 18.22
C TYR A 210 -2.18 15.83 17.22
N ASN A 211 -2.96 16.86 16.90
CA ASN A 211 -2.54 17.92 15.97
C ASN A 211 -1.25 18.63 16.39
N GLU A 212 -1.01 18.77 17.72
CA GLU A 212 0.20 19.39 18.26
C GLU A 212 1.38 18.43 18.43
N THR A 213 1.14 17.12 18.26
CA THR A 213 2.15 16.07 18.34
C THR A 213 1.95 15.06 17.20
N PRO A 214 2.13 15.51 15.93
CA PRO A 214 1.74 14.74 14.75
C PRO A 214 2.38 13.35 14.68
N GLU A 215 3.61 13.23 15.14
CA GLU A 215 4.35 11.95 15.19
C GLU A 215 3.71 10.91 16.11
N LYS A 216 2.81 11.34 17.00
CA LYS A 216 2.06 10.47 17.93
C LYS A 216 0.64 10.13 17.48
N ALA A 217 0.18 10.71 16.37
CA ALA A 217 -1.22 10.61 15.96
C ALA A 217 -1.63 9.20 15.51
N SER A 218 -0.77 8.49 14.78
CA SER A 218 -1.01 7.10 14.41
C SER A 218 -0.41 6.17 15.48
N ARG A 219 -1.29 5.43 16.15
CA ARG A 219 -0.94 4.67 17.36
C ARG A 219 -1.77 3.39 17.52
N ALA A 220 -1.71 2.53 16.51
CA ALA A 220 -2.43 1.25 16.54
C ALA A 220 -2.18 0.49 17.84
N TYR A 221 -3.25 -0.07 18.42
CA TYR A 221 -3.26 -0.82 19.68
C TYR A 221 -3.03 0.01 20.95
N ASP A 222 -2.82 1.32 20.87
CA ASP A 222 -2.85 2.17 22.05
C ASP A 222 -4.30 2.45 22.49
N ALA A 223 -4.54 2.44 23.79
CA ALA A 223 -5.86 2.66 24.36
C ALA A 223 -6.43 4.07 24.07
N ASN A 224 -5.57 5.05 23.78
CA ASN A 224 -5.95 6.44 23.49
C ASN A 224 -5.99 6.78 22.00
N ARG A 225 -5.90 5.78 21.11
CA ARG A 225 -6.04 6.01 19.67
C ARG A 225 -7.42 6.55 19.33
N ASP A 226 -7.52 7.42 18.34
CA ASP A 226 -8.75 8.15 18.03
C ASP A 226 -9.10 8.20 16.54
N GLY A 227 -8.43 7.44 15.70
CA GLY A 227 -8.66 7.39 14.27
C GLY A 227 -7.36 7.19 13.48
N PHE A 228 -7.48 6.98 12.19
CA PHE A 228 -6.30 6.83 11.33
C PHE A 228 -5.71 8.20 10.94
N VAL A 229 -4.49 8.20 10.46
CA VAL A 229 -3.82 9.36 9.84
C VAL A 229 -3.73 9.09 8.35
N ILE A 230 -4.28 9.96 7.51
CA ILE A 230 -4.22 9.82 6.05
C ILE A 230 -2.79 10.02 5.54
N ALA A 231 -2.43 9.32 4.46
CA ALA A 231 -1.15 9.47 3.78
C ALA A 231 -1.30 9.30 2.27
N GLY A 232 -0.29 9.70 1.52
CA GLY A 232 -0.18 9.47 0.09
C GLY A 232 0.99 8.57 -0.28
N GLY A 233 1.29 8.49 -1.57
CA GLY A 233 2.46 7.81 -2.12
C GLY A 233 2.15 6.79 -3.20
N GLY A 234 3.13 5.96 -3.52
CA GLY A 234 3.01 4.90 -4.51
C GLY A 234 4.00 3.77 -4.27
N ALA A 235 3.63 2.58 -4.68
CA ALA A 235 4.46 1.41 -4.59
C ALA A 235 4.16 0.42 -5.72
N VAL A 236 5.22 -0.10 -6.31
CA VAL A 236 5.16 -1.07 -7.41
C VAL A 236 6.09 -2.22 -7.11
N VAL A 237 5.60 -3.44 -7.23
CA VAL A 237 6.39 -4.66 -7.19
C VAL A 237 6.44 -5.32 -8.58
N VAL A 238 7.53 -5.97 -8.89
CA VAL A 238 7.68 -6.82 -10.07
C VAL A 238 7.33 -8.25 -9.67
N VAL A 239 6.16 -8.71 -10.09
CA VAL A 239 5.72 -10.10 -9.95
C VAL A 239 6.14 -10.84 -11.19
N GLU A 240 7.00 -11.85 -11.05
CA GLU A 240 7.62 -12.57 -12.17
C GLU A 240 7.45 -14.07 -12.02
N GLU A 241 7.33 -14.75 -13.14
CA GLU A 241 7.31 -16.21 -13.17
C GLU A 241 8.71 -16.75 -12.79
N LEU A 242 8.72 -17.76 -11.91
CA LEU A 242 9.97 -18.26 -11.32
C LEU A 242 11.01 -18.71 -12.35
N GLU A 243 10.64 -19.55 -13.33
CA GLU A 243 11.58 -20.05 -14.33
C GLU A 243 12.09 -18.92 -15.25
N HIS A 244 11.24 -17.93 -15.53
CA HIS A 244 11.64 -16.73 -16.27
C HIS A 244 12.66 -15.91 -15.45
N ALA A 245 12.44 -15.72 -14.15
CA ALA A 245 13.36 -15.03 -13.25
C ALA A 245 14.72 -15.77 -13.16
N LEU A 246 14.69 -17.09 -12.98
CA LEU A 246 15.90 -17.92 -12.90
C LEU A 246 16.69 -17.89 -14.22
N ALA A 247 16.02 -17.98 -15.35
CA ALA A 247 16.66 -17.97 -16.67
C ALA A 247 17.46 -16.69 -16.97
N ARG A 248 17.05 -15.54 -16.39
CA ARG A 248 17.75 -14.26 -16.51
C ARG A 248 18.69 -13.94 -15.35
N GLY A 249 18.79 -14.84 -14.35
CA GLY A 249 19.65 -14.65 -13.15
C GLY A 249 19.16 -13.52 -12.23
N ALA A 250 17.84 -13.30 -12.15
CA ALA A 250 17.26 -12.27 -11.31
C ALA A 250 17.54 -12.50 -9.83
N LYS A 251 17.69 -11.40 -9.05
CA LYS A 251 17.51 -11.47 -7.60
C LYS A 251 16.04 -11.83 -7.32
N ILE A 252 15.82 -12.76 -6.41
CA ILE A 252 14.49 -13.11 -5.93
C ILE A 252 14.42 -12.69 -4.45
N TYR A 253 13.56 -11.72 -4.15
CA TYR A 253 13.32 -11.26 -2.77
C TYR A 253 12.49 -12.25 -1.97
N ALA A 254 11.44 -12.78 -2.59
CA ALA A 254 10.56 -13.77 -2.00
C ALA A 254 9.70 -14.46 -3.07
N GLU A 255 9.15 -15.61 -2.72
CA GLU A 255 8.04 -16.22 -3.45
C GLU A 255 6.71 -15.78 -2.81
N ILE A 256 5.70 -15.48 -3.63
CA ILE A 256 4.34 -15.26 -3.15
C ILE A 256 3.66 -16.63 -3.08
N VAL A 257 3.53 -17.15 -1.86
CA VAL A 257 3.03 -18.52 -1.62
C VAL A 257 1.56 -18.56 -1.21
N GLY A 258 0.98 -17.41 -0.87
CA GLY A 258 -0.42 -17.32 -0.47
C GLY A 258 -1.06 -16.00 -0.87
N TYR A 259 -2.29 -16.08 -1.33
CA TYR A 259 -3.17 -14.96 -1.59
C TYR A 259 -4.60 -15.31 -1.18
N GLY A 260 -5.21 -14.44 -0.39
CA GLY A 260 -6.62 -14.52 -0.01
C GLY A 260 -7.36 -13.25 -0.41
N ALA A 261 -8.59 -13.41 -0.89
CA ALA A 261 -9.49 -12.31 -1.20
C ALA A 261 -10.91 -12.69 -0.79
N THR A 262 -11.52 -11.89 0.08
CA THR A 262 -12.88 -12.15 0.59
C THR A 262 -13.68 -10.86 0.70
N SER A 263 -14.99 -11.00 0.85
CA SER A 263 -15.88 -9.90 1.19
C SER A 263 -16.62 -10.21 2.49
N ASP A 264 -16.74 -9.20 3.35
CA ASP A 264 -17.52 -9.31 4.58
C ASP A 264 -19.03 -9.46 4.29
N GLY A 265 -19.54 -8.72 3.30
CA GLY A 265 -20.97 -8.64 3.01
C GLY A 265 -21.81 -8.19 4.21
N TYR A 266 -21.26 -7.31 5.05
CA TYR A 266 -21.81 -6.97 6.35
C TYR A 266 -22.18 -5.47 6.47
N ASP A 267 -21.20 -4.60 6.46
CA ASP A 267 -21.36 -3.14 6.63
C ASP A 267 -20.39 -2.39 5.72
N MET A 268 -20.75 -1.15 5.34
CA MET A 268 -19.91 -0.33 4.45
C MET A 268 -18.62 0.16 5.10
N VAL A 269 -18.61 0.36 6.42
CA VAL A 269 -17.53 0.99 7.15
C VAL A 269 -16.97 0.10 8.26
N VAL A 270 -17.87 -0.56 9.02
CA VAL A 270 -17.49 -1.38 10.18
C VAL A 270 -17.10 -2.78 9.72
N PRO A 271 -15.83 -3.21 9.96
CA PRO A 271 -15.41 -4.55 9.58
C PRO A 271 -16.10 -5.63 10.44
N SER A 272 -16.46 -6.74 9.82
CA SER A 272 -17.06 -7.88 10.54
C SER A 272 -16.04 -8.62 11.42
N GLY A 273 -14.78 -8.67 10.99
CA GLY A 273 -13.72 -9.54 11.53
C GLY A 273 -13.78 -10.95 10.94
N GLU A 274 -14.96 -11.48 10.63
CA GLU A 274 -15.14 -12.81 10.06
C GLU A 274 -14.57 -12.90 8.62
N GLY A 275 -14.78 -11.88 7.80
CA GLY A 275 -14.21 -11.83 6.46
C GLY A 275 -12.68 -11.78 6.45
N ALA A 276 -12.08 -11.07 7.40
CA ALA A 276 -10.63 -11.06 7.60
C ALA A 276 -10.10 -12.44 8.00
N GLU A 277 -10.81 -13.14 8.90
CA GLU A 277 -10.49 -14.52 9.30
C GLU A 277 -10.50 -15.46 8.09
N ARG A 278 -11.56 -15.43 7.27
CA ARG A 278 -11.64 -16.25 6.04
C ARG A 278 -10.54 -15.90 5.06
N CYS A 279 -10.21 -14.62 4.94
CA CYS A 279 -9.17 -14.14 4.03
C CYS A 279 -7.79 -14.71 4.41
N MET A 280 -7.39 -14.60 5.67
CA MET A 280 -6.16 -15.20 6.18
C MET A 280 -6.13 -16.72 6.00
N LYS A 281 -7.22 -17.44 6.34
CA LYS A 281 -7.32 -18.88 6.14
C LYS A 281 -7.19 -19.27 4.66
N GLN A 282 -7.82 -18.52 3.75
CA GLN A 282 -7.70 -18.74 2.32
C GLN A 282 -6.26 -18.56 1.83
N ALA A 283 -5.59 -17.50 2.26
CA ALA A 283 -4.19 -17.26 1.91
C ALA A 283 -3.27 -18.37 2.43
N MET A 284 -3.52 -18.88 3.64
CA MET A 284 -2.73 -19.94 4.27
C MET A 284 -2.98 -21.32 3.67
N ALA A 285 -4.05 -21.55 2.90
CA ALA A 285 -4.40 -22.86 2.36
C ALA A 285 -3.33 -23.47 1.43
N THR A 286 -2.45 -22.65 0.88
CA THR A 286 -1.35 -23.06 0.00
C THR A 286 0.03 -23.00 0.67
N VAL A 287 0.08 -22.71 1.98
CA VAL A 287 1.32 -22.48 2.73
C VAL A 287 1.60 -23.65 3.65
N ASP A 288 2.81 -24.19 3.57
CA ASP A 288 3.27 -25.38 4.31
C ASP A 288 4.15 -25.06 5.52
N THR A 289 4.40 -23.79 5.79
CA THR A 289 5.30 -23.31 6.84
C THR A 289 4.54 -22.39 7.81
N PRO A 290 4.98 -22.30 9.09
CA PRO A 290 4.43 -21.32 10.02
C PRO A 290 4.60 -19.89 9.52
N ILE A 291 3.69 -19.01 9.92
CA ILE A 291 3.84 -17.56 9.72
C ILE A 291 4.66 -17.00 10.88
N ASP A 292 5.76 -16.32 10.58
CA ASP A 292 6.66 -15.74 11.59
C ASP A 292 6.27 -14.32 11.99
N TYR A 293 5.69 -13.57 11.05
CA TYR A 293 5.32 -12.18 11.21
C TYR A 293 4.10 -11.80 10.38
N ILE A 294 3.28 -10.91 10.92
CA ILE A 294 2.15 -10.28 10.22
C ILE A 294 2.34 -8.76 10.25
N ASN A 295 2.44 -8.16 9.05
CA ASN A 295 2.19 -6.74 8.88
C ASN A 295 0.67 -6.56 8.83
N VAL A 296 0.11 -6.05 9.92
CA VAL A 296 -1.34 -5.94 10.09
C VAL A 296 -1.90 -4.73 9.35
N HIS A 297 -3.19 -4.76 9.06
CA HIS A 297 -3.88 -3.58 8.56
C HIS A 297 -3.84 -2.43 9.56
N GLY A 298 -4.14 -2.68 10.83
CA GLY A 298 -3.86 -1.85 12.02
C GLY A 298 -3.85 -0.34 11.78
N THR A 299 -5.03 0.25 11.52
CA THR A 299 -5.16 1.66 11.09
C THR A 299 -5.14 2.67 12.22
N SER A 300 -5.05 2.25 13.48
CA SER A 300 -5.20 3.14 14.65
C SER A 300 -6.64 3.59 14.89
N THR A 301 -7.61 2.80 14.44
CA THR A 301 -9.03 3.06 14.71
C THR A 301 -9.53 2.25 15.90
N PRO A 302 -10.39 2.83 16.75
CA PRO A 302 -10.87 2.12 17.95
C PRO A 302 -11.52 0.76 17.67
N VAL A 303 -12.28 0.64 16.58
CA VAL A 303 -13.01 -0.58 16.23
C VAL A 303 -12.19 -1.50 15.33
N GLY A 304 -11.52 -0.93 14.31
CA GLY A 304 -10.81 -1.71 13.29
C GLY A 304 -9.69 -2.58 13.87
N ASP A 305 -8.86 -1.99 14.74
CA ASP A 305 -7.74 -2.67 15.37
C ASP A 305 -8.20 -3.88 16.18
N VAL A 306 -9.28 -3.71 16.98
CA VAL A 306 -9.84 -4.80 17.82
C VAL A 306 -10.43 -5.94 16.97
N LYS A 307 -11.12 -5.60 15.88
CA LYS A 307 -11.70 -6.61 14.97
C LYS A 307 -10.62 -7.44 14.27
N GLU A 308 -9.54 -6.81 13.82
CA GLU A 308 -8.42 -7.52 13.23
C GLU A 308 -7.71 -8.42 14.23
N LEU A 309 -7.44 -7.93 15.45
CA LEU A 309 -6.85 -8.75 16.52
C LEU A 309 -7.72 -9.97 16.84
N GLY A 310 -9.04 -9.80 16.90
CA GLY A 310 -9.98 -10.90 17.09
C GLY A 310 -9.86 -11.96 15.99
N ALA A 311 -9.79 -11.53 14.73
CA ALA A 311 -9.60 -12.43 13.60
C ALA A 311 -8.24 -13.16 13.68
N ILE A 312 -7.17 -12.48 14.03
CA ILE A 312 -5.83 -13.08 14.21
C ILE A 312 -5.86 -14.12 15.34
N LYS A 313 -6.47 -13.81 16.50
CA LYS A 313 -6.63 -14.76 17.60
C LYS A 313 -7.40 -16.01 17.17
N ASN A 314 -8.47 -15.86 16.40
CA ASN A 314 -9.27 -16.98 15.88
C ASN A 314 -8.51 -17.86 14.88
N VAL A 315 -7.62 -17.25 14.05
CA VAL A 315 -6.84 -17.99 13.05
C VAL A 315 -5.67 -18.73 13.69
N PHE A 316 -4.94 -18.10 14.62
CA PHE A 316 -3.67 -18.60 15.12
C PHE A 316 -3.74 -19.23 16.51
N GLY A 317 -4.85 -19.02 17.26
CA GLY A 317 -5.02 -19.54 18.61
C GLY A 317 -3.88 -19.10 19.54
N ASP A 318 -3.24 -20.07 20.19
CA ASP A 318 -2.14 -19.83 21.12
C ASP A 318 -0.78 -19.55 20.44
N LYS A 319 -0.72 -19.64 19.10
CA LYS A 319 0.52 -19.47 18.32
C LYS A 319 0.50 -18.21 17.46
N ILE A 320 0.11 -17.09 18.06
CA ILE A 320 0.07 -15.80 17.35
C ILE A 320 1.48 -15.40 16.92
N PRO A 321 1.73 -15.15 15.60
CA PRO A 321 3.00 -14.65 15.11
C PRO A 321 3.35 -13.29 15.73
N ALA A 322 4.58 -12.82 15.52
CA ALA A 322 4.91 -11.42 15.78
C ALA A 322 4.07 -10.52 14.89
N ILE A 323 3.52 -9.44 15.43
CA ILE A 323 2.70 -8.47 14.68
C ILE A 323 3.18 -7.04 14.90
N SER A 324 3.11 -6.24 13.87
CA SER A 324 3.24 -4.78 14.00
C SER A 324 2.44 -4.05 12.92
N SER A 325 2.00 -2.84 13.25
CA SER A 325 1.42 -1.90 12.30
C SER A 325 2.44 -0.86 11.89
N THR A 326 2.94 -0.95 10.66
CA THR A 326 3.81 0.07 10.09
C THR A 326 3.09 1.40 9.86
N LYS A 327 1.74 1.40 9.85
CA LYS A 327 0.95 2.64 9.78
C LYS A 327 1.15 3.56 10.98
N SER A 328 1.66 3.04 12.10
CA SER A 328 2.05 3.90 13.23
C SER A 328 3.16 4.89 12.85
N MET A 329 4.01 4.54 11.87
CA MET A 329 5.05 5.40 11.30
C MET A 329 4.59 6.16 10.07
N THR A 330 3.84 5.48 9.18
CA THR A 330 3.59 5.96 7.82
C THR A 330 2.28 6.71 7.65
N GLY A 331 1.32 6.52 8.53
CA GLY A 331 -0.07 6.80 8.25
C GLY A 331 -0.66 5.75 7.28
N HIS A 332 -1.87 6.01 6.84
CA HIS A 332 -2.64 5.12 5.97
C HIS A 332 -2.76 5.70 4.57
N SER A 333 -2.05 5.14 3.62
CA SER A 333 -2.02 5.58 2.22
C SER A 333 -3.12 4.96 1.34
N LEU A 334 -4.25 4.61 1.95
CA LEU A 334 -5.47 4.14 1.28
C LEU A 334 -5.19 3.04 0.23
N GLY A 335 -5.44 3.31 -1.05
CA GLY A 335 -5.25 2.33 -2.12
C GLY A 335 -3.80 1.91 -2.37
N ALA A 336 -2.82 2.71 -1.95
CA ALA A 336 -1.40 2.36 -2.01
C ALA A 336 -0.95 1.49 -0.83
N ALA A 337 -1.72 1.42 0.27
CA ALA A 337 -1.29 0.84 1.54
C ALA A 337 -0.85 -0.63 1.41
N GLY A 338 -1.59 -1.45 0.67
CA GLY A 338 -1.26 -2.87 0.53
C GLY A 338 0.09 -3.12 -0.17
N ALA A 339 0.45 -2.32 -1.18
CA ALA A 339 1.74 -2.43 -1.84
C ALA A 339 2.88 -1.81 -1.01
N HIS A 340 2.63 -0.69 -0.32
CA HIS A 340 3.57 -0.16 0.67
C HIS A 340 3.92 -1.22 1.70
N GLU A 341 2.93 -1.83 2.31
CA GLU A 341 3.11 -2.84 3.36
C GLU A 341 3.71 -4.15 2.83
N ALA A 342 3.40 -4.54 1.60
CA ALA A 342 4.09 -5.63 0.93
C ALA A 342 5.60 -5.34 0.82
N ILE A 343 5.99 -4.14 0.39
CA ILE A 343 7.42 -3.75 0.29
C ILE A 343 8.06 -3.64 1.67
N TYR A 344 7.39 -3.05 2.68
CA TYR A 344 7.92 -3.02 4.05
C TYR A 344 8.16 -4.44 4.57
N THR A 345 7.23 -5.34 4.33
CA THR A 345 7.34 -6.75 4.73
C THR A 345 8.48 -7.47 4.00
N LEU A 346 8.66 -7.20 2.70
CA LEU A 346 9.78 -7.73 1.92
C LEU A 346 11.14 -7.19 2.40
N LEU A 347 11.21 -5.90 2.74
CA LEU A 347 12.42 -5.30 3.32
C LEU A 347 12.76 -5.92 4.69
N MET A 348 11.75 -6.17 5.53
CA MET A 348 11.93 -6.87 6.80
C MET A 348 12.40 -8.32 6.58
N LEU A 349 11.80 -9.03 5.64
CA LEU A 349 12.19 -10.39 5.30
C LEU A 349 13.64 -10.45 4.76
N ASP A 350 14.00 -9.59 3.81
CA ASP A 350 15.33 -9.56 3.17
C ASP A 350 16.44 -9.20 4.16
N ASN A 351 16.17 -8.30 5.12
CA ASN A 351 17.11 -7.80 6.11
C ASN A 351 16.98 -8.43 7.51
N ASP A 352 16.11 -9.42 7.67
CA ASP A 352 15.87 -10.20 8.89
C ASP A 352 15.62 -9.36 10.16
N PHE A 353 14.69 -8.40 10.07
CA PHE A 353 14.24 -7.61 11.20
C PHE A 353 12.71 -7.42 11.19
N ILE A 354 12.14 -6.96 12.31
CA ILE A 354 10.74 -6.53 12.39
C ILE A 354 10.69 -5.07 12.83
N ALA A 355 10.06 -4.23 12.02
CA ALA A 355 9.79 -2.83 12.35
C ALA A 355 8.70 -2.73 13.44
N PRO A 356 8.78 -1.74 14.35
CA PRO A 356 7.87 -1.65 15.48
C PRO A 356 6.51 -1.04 15.12
N SER A 357 5.49 -1.37 15.93
CA SER A 357 4.37 -0.45 16.16
C SER A 357 4.84 0.61 17.16
N ILE A 358 4.99 1.84 16.73
CA ILE A 358 5.37 2.94 17.61
C ILE A 358 4.14 3.57 18.31
N ASN A 359 4.37 4.42 19.31
CA ASN A 359 3.36 5.21 20.01
C ASN A 359 2.39 4.43 20.90
N ILE A 360 2.70 3.21 21.29
CA ILE A 360 1.92 2.48 22.29
C ILE A 360 2.41 2.90 23.69
N GLU A 361 1.68 3.84 24.32
CA GLU A 361 1.94 4.27 25.68
C GLU A 361 1.13 3.46 26.70
N THR A 362 -0.10 3.12 26.34
CA THR A 362 -0.98 2.25 27.12
C THR A 362 -1.60 1.22 26.18
N LEU A 363 -1.26 -0.04 26.35
CA LEU A 363 -1.77 -1.12 25.52
C LEU A 363 -3.29 -1.28 25.73
N ASP A 364 -4.04 -1.39 24.62
CA ASP A 364 -5.47 -1.70 24.68
C ASP A 364 -5.69 -3.13 25.23
N GLU A 365 -6.69 -3.30 26.08
CA GLU A 365 -7.05 -4.62 26.65
C GLU A 365 -7.24 -5.69 25.57
N ALA A 366 -7.84 -5.33 24.42
CA ALA A 366 -8.04 -6.28 23.30
C ALA A 366 -6.73 -6.82 22.72
N ALA A 367 -5.63 -6.11 22.93
CA ALA A 367 -4.29 -6.47 22.46
C ALA A 367 -3.51 -7.33 23.46
N GLU A 368 -4.04 -7.55 24.66
CA GLU A 368 -3.42 -8.42 25.65
C GLU A 368 -3.28 -9.86 25.12
N GLY A 369 -2.12 -10.44 25.37
CA GLY A 369 -1.76 -11.77 24.89
C GLY A 369 -1.35 -11.83 23.42
N CYS A 370 -1.38 -10.71 22.67
CA CYS A 370 -0.83 -10.63 21.32
C CYS A 370 0.66 -10.32 21.35
N ASN A 371 1.39 -10.87 20.39
CA ASN A 371 2.84 -10.66 20.25
C ASN A 371 3.14 -9.38 19.45
N ILE A 372 2.77 -8.22 20.01
CA ILE A 372 2.98 -6.92 19.36
C ILE A 372 4.43 -6.46 19.54
N VAL A 373 5.10 -6.20 18.42
CA VAL A 373 6.48 -5.70 18.40
C VAL A 373 6.46 -4.18 18.57
N THR A 374 6.96 -3.68 19.71
CA THR A 374 6.99 -2.25 20.05
C THR A 374 8.36 -1.60 19.93
N LYS A 375 9.38 -2.39 19.65
CA LYS A 375 10.75 -1.97 19.35
C LYS A 375 11.28 -2.79 18.20
N THR A 376 12.14 -2.21 17.37
CA THR A 376 12.80 -2.94 16.27
C THR A 376 13.44 -4.22 16.80
N LYS A 377 13.07 -5.34 16.17
CA LYS A 377 13.61 -6.66 16.50
C LYS A 377 14.55 -7.09 15.37
N GLU A 378 15.84 -7.02 15.63
CA GLU A 378 16.89 -7.51 14.71
C GLU A 378 17.04 -9.04 14.83
N ASN A 379 17.56 -9.68 13.77
CA ASN A 379 17.78 -11.13 13.69
C ASN A 379 16.50 -11.91 14.08
N ALA A 380 15.40 -11.53 13.45
CA ALA A 380 14.08 -12.04 13.79
C ALA A 380 13.86 -13.49 13.33
N GLY A 381 14.71 -14.02 12.44
CA GLY A 381 14.63 -15.38 11.90
C GLY A 381 13.50 -15.56 10.88
N LEU A 382 13.14 -14.51 10.16
CA LEU A 382 11.98 -14.49 9.26
C LEU A 382 12.16 -15.44 8.06
N GLN A 383 11.18 -16.32 7.83
CA GLN A 383 11.09 -17.22 6.68
C GLN A 383 9.80 -17.03 5.90
N THR A 384 8.66 -16.92 6.60
CA THR A 384 7.32 -16.76 6.00
C THR A 384 6.57 -15.64 6.70
N VAL A 385 6.15 -14.66 5.94
CA VAL A 385 5.56 -13.42 6.46
C VAL A 385 4.25 -13.11 5.74
N MET A 386 3.33 -12.48 6.46
CA MET A 386 1.98 -12.15 6.00
C MET A 386 1.76 -10.64 6.00
N SER A 387 0.98 -10.13 5.07
CA SER A 387 0.50 -8.74 5.03
C SER A 387 -1.01 -8.72 4.82
N ASN A 388 -1.73 -7.98 5.67
CA ASN A 388 -3.19 -7.83 5.65
C ASN A 388 -3.61 -6.44 5.18
N SER A 389 -4.64 -6.38 4.35
CA SER A 389 -5.27 -5.13 3.89
C SER A 389 -6.78 -5.30 3.89
N PHE A 390 -7.48 -4.50 4.68
CA PHE A 390 -8.94 -4.57 4.84
C PHE A 390 -9.56 -3.21 4.55
N GLY A 391 -10.47 -3.14 3.56
CA GLY A 391 -11.00 -1.89 3.04
C GLY A 391 -12.48 -1.66 3.35
N PHE A 392 -12.88 -0.40 3.29
CA PHE A 392 -14.30 -0.04 3.31
C PHE A 392 -15.07 -0.79 2.22
N GLY A 393 -16.33 -1.12 2.50
CA GLY A 393 -17.13 -2.04 1.69
C GLY A 393 -16.90 -3.51 2.07
N GLY A 394 -16.08 -3.78 3.11
CA GLY A 394 -15.80 -5.12 3.60
C GLY A 394 -14.93 -5.95 2.66
N THR A 395 -14.05 -5.32 1.89
CA THR A 395 -13.14 -5.98 0.95
C THR A 395 -11.81 -6.28 1.63
N ASN A 396 -11.39 -7.54 1.59
CA ASN A 396 -10.23 -8.04 2.33
C ASN A 396 -9.21 -8.69 1.38
N ALA A 397 -7.93 -8.42 1.62
CA ALA A 397 -6.82 -9.06 0.95
C ALA A 397 -5.73 -9.48 1.96
N THR A 398 -5.18 -10.66 1.78
CA THR A 398 -4.03 -11.17 2.52
C THR A 398 -3.00 -11.72 1.54
N LEU A 399 -1.75 -11.29 1.69
CA LEU A 399 -0.61 -11.76 0.93
C LEU A 399 0.37 -12.49 1.86
N ILE A 400 0.96 -13.60 1.38
CA ILE A 400 1.98 -14.35 2.13
C ILE A 400 3.22 -14.49 1.26
N PHE A 401 4.35 -14.03 1.79
CA PHE A 401 5.66 -14.09 1.18
C PHE A 401 6.54 -15.08 1.93
N LYS A 402 7.27 -15.92 1.19
CA LYS A 402 8.22 -16.89 1.73
C LYS A 402 9.60 -16.63 1.14
N ARG A 403 10.63 -16.65 1.99
CA ARG A 403 12.02 -16.57 1.55
C ARG A 403 12.29 -17.64 0.50
N TYR A 404 12.88 -17.23 -0.60
CA TYR A 404 13.31 -18.18 -1.64
C TYR A 404 14.70 -18.72 -1.30
N ASN A 405 14.82 -20.03 -1.20
CA ASN A 405 16.06 -20.71 -0.83
C ASN A 405 16.64 -21.56 -1.98
N GLY A 406 16.18 -21.38 -3.21
CA GLY A 406 16.62 -22.13 -4.38
C GLY A 406 15.80 -23.36 -4.69
#